data_82a44c8ac4f3ebc038271be7a7c5f898
#
_entry.id   82a44c8ac4f3ebc038271be7a7c5f898
#
_cell.length_a   1.000
_cell.length_b   1.000
_cell.length_c   1.000
_cell.angle_alpha   90.00
_cell.angle_beta   90.00
_cell.angle_gamma   90.00
#
_symmetry.space_group_name_H-M   'P 1'
#
loop_
_entity.id
_entity.type
_entity.pdbx_description
1 polymer ?
#
loop_
_entity_poly.entity_id
_entity_poly.type
_entity_poly.pdbx_seq_one_letter_code
_entity_poly.pdbx_strand_id
1 'polypeptide(L)'
;GTNGIKAIKESEGMVIVQDLGTSKFDGMPRSAMRTGLVDAQLTPEEIAMELQHIAGTPSMAAHGRTAQEIDNELMRKVYLILKKVSNVNFTHYKQTTILRRMERRMMLTRKNKLSEYVDFLYESPEEVRILSKEVLIGVTSFFRDPEFFQSLKEKALPEILNRSTPDEPVRV
;
A
#
# COMPACT_ATOMS: atom_id res chain seq x y z
N GLY A 1 12.39 9.61 -11.68
CA GLY A 1 12.89 9.39 -10.35
C GLY A 1 11.81 9.31 -9.28
N THR A 2 11.94 10.09 -8.22
CA THR A 2 11.09 10.01 -7.02
C THR A 2 9.58 10.20 -7.29
N ASN A 3 9.21 11.06 -8.25
CA ASN A 3 7.80 11.22 -8.64
C ASN A 3 7.24 9.96 -9.31
N GLY A 4 8.04 9.29 -10.15
CA GLY A 4 7.63 8.01 -10.74
C GLY A 4 7.43 6.92 -9.69
N ILE A 5 8.29 6.86 -8.66
CA ILE A 5 8.14 5.92 -7.54
C ILE A 5 6.80 6.17 -6.81
N LYS A 6 6.45 7.42 -6.56
CA LYS A 6 5.17 7.77 -5.94
C LYS A 6 4.00 7.30 -6.80
N ALA A 7 4.00 7.60 -8.10
CA ALA A 7 2.94 7.17 -9.02
C ALA A 7 2.81 5.64 -9.10
N ILE A 8 3.95 4.90 -9.11
CA ILE A 8 3.92 3.43 -9.06
C ILE A 8 3.26 2.95 -7.76
N LYS A 9 3.59 3.59 -6.63
CA LYS A 9 2.99 3.23 -5.34
C LYS A 9 1.51 3.61 -5.24
N GLU A 10 1.11 4.72 -5.82
CA GLU A 10 -0.30 5.12 -5.95
C GLU A 10 -1.11 4.10 -6.75
N SER A 11 -0.47 3.51 -7.76
CA SER A 11 -1.04 2.42 -8.57
C SER A 11 -0.84 1.04 -7.95
N GLU A 12 -0.42 0.97 -6.67
CA GLU A 12 -0.17 -0.28 -5.93
C GLU A 12 0.97 -1.15 -6.52
N GLY A 13 1.85 -0.54 -7.34
CA GLY A 13 2.98 -1.23 -7.95
C GLY A 13 4.13 -1.49 -6.98
N MET A 14 5.03 -2.39 -7.39
CA MET A 14 6.24 -2.75 -6.66
C MET A 14 7.43 -1.91 -7.12
N VAL A 15 8.28 -1.51 -6.18
CA VAL A 15 9.51 -0.76 -6.44
C VAL A 15 10.69 -1.53 -5.86
N ILE A 16 11.50 -2.07 -6.73
CA ILE A 16 12.75 -2.75 -6.37
C ILE A 16 13.92 -1.86 -6.81
N VAL A 17 14.93 -1.72 -5.98
CA VAL A 17 16.15 -0.99 -6.29
C VAL A 17 17.37 -1.88 -6.18
N GLN A 18 18.38 -1.59 -7.00
CA GLN A 18 19.65 -2.27 -6.91
C GLN A 18 20.34 -1.98 -5.58
N ASP A 19 20.98 -2.99 -5.00
CA ASP A 19 21.82 -2.86 -3.83
C ASP A 19 22.93 -1.83 -4.06
N LEU A 20 23.13 -0.94 -3.08
CA LEU A 20 24.09 0.15 -3.18
C LEU A 20 25.53 -0.34 -3.32
N GLY A 21 25.85 -1.48 -2.70
CA GLY A 21 27.19 -2.07 -2.75
C GLY A 21 27.53 -2.65 -4.12
N THR A 22 26.53 -3.01 -4.92
CA THR A 22 26.71 -3.55 -6.29
C THR A 22 26.50 -2.49 -7.36
N SER A 23 26.07 -1.30 -7.00
CA SER A 23 25.77 -0.21 -7.93
C SER A 23 27.05 0.55 -8.30
N LYS A 24 27.41 0.59 -9.59
CA LYS A 24 28.51 1.43 -10.08
C LYS A 24 28.24 2.92 -9.83
N PHE A 25 26.97 3.35 -9.92
CA PHE A 25 26.50 4.70 -9.62
C PHE A 25 25.28 4.61 -8.72
N ASP A 26 25.44 4.95 -7.46
CA ASP A 26 24.44 4.73 -6.41
C ASP A 26 23.45 5.90 -6.24
N GLY A 27 23.57 6.98 -7.00
CA GLY A 27 22.76 8.17 -6.83
C GLY A 27 21.26 7.93 -7.01
N MET A 28 20.88 7.14 -8.00
CA MET A 28 19.48 6.81 -8.27
C MET A 28 18.89 5.85 -7.22
N PRO A 29 19.51 4.71 -6.90
CA PRO A 29 19.06 3.82 -5.82
C PRO A 29 18.99 4.54 -4.48
N ARG A 30 19.99 5.34 -4.13
CA ARG A 30 20.02 6.11 -2.89
C ARG A 30 18.88 7.13 -2.80
N SER A 31 18.57 7.82 -3.91
CA SER A 31 17.44 8.75 -3.97
C SER A 31 16.09 8.02 -3.85
N ALA A 32 15.98 6.83 -4.43
CA ALA A 32 14.80 5.99 -4.29
C ALA A 32 14.61 5.54 -2.83
N MET A 33 15.67 5.05 -2.18
CA MET A 33 15.63 4.63 -0.77
C MET A 33 15.18 5.74 0.17
N ARG A 34 15.60 6.99 -0.07
CA ARG A 34 15.19 8.16 0.73
C ARG A 34 13.70 8.44 0.68
N THR A 35 12.98 7.95 -0.33
CA THR A 35 11.52 8.12 -0.38
C THR A 35 10.78 7.29 0.66
N GLY A 36 11.41 6.25 1.22
CA GLY A 36 10.77 5.26 2.09
C GLY A 36 9.72 4.39 1.38
N LEU A 37 9.66 4.45 0.03
CA LEU A 37 8.66 3.77 -0.78
C LEU A 37 9.22 2.55 -1.55
N VAL A 38 10.47 2.20 -1.30
CA VAL A 38 11.14 1.03 -1.88
C VAL A 38 10.70 -0.24 -1.14
N ASP A 39 10.38 -1.26 -1.90
CA ASP A 39 9.92 -2.55 -1.38
C ASP A 39 11.04 -3.51 -1.06
N ALA A 40 12.05 -3.51 -1.93
CA ALA A 40 13.22 -4.37 -1.77
C ALA A 40 14.47 -3.68 -2.35
N GLN A 41 15.60 -3.92 -1.70
CA GLN A 41 16.94 -3.58 -2.16
C GLN A 41 17.66 -4.91 -2.42
N LEU A 42 18.00 -5.19 -3.68
CA LEU A 42 18.48 -6.50 -4.13
C LEU A 42 19.64 -6.34 -5.08
N THR A 43 20.51 -7.34 -5.15
CA THR A 43 21.52 -7.44 -6.21
C THR A 43 20.88 -7.70 -7.56
N PRO A 44 21.57 -7.46 -8.71
CA PRO A 44 21.02 -7.75 -10.03
C PRO A 44 20.56 -9.19 -10.20
N GLU A 45 21.28 -10.15 -9.64
CA GLU A 45 20.96 -11.57 -9.66
C GLU A 45 19.70 -11.87 -8.88
N GLU A 46 19.58 -11.30 -7.68
CA GLU A 46 18.38 -11.44 -6.84
C GLU A 46 17.16 -10.76 -7.49
N ILE A 47 17.34 -9.61 -8.15
CA ILE A 47 16.27 -8.96 -8.92
C ILE A 47 15.77 -9.89 -10.03
N ALA A 48 16.69 -10.54 -10.77
CA ALA A 48 16.32 -11.46 -11.84
C ALA A 48 15.52 -12.66 -11.29
N MET A 49 15.96 -13.24 -10.17
CA MET A 49 15.24 -14.33 -9.50
C MET A 49 13.86 -13.88 -9.00
N GLU A 50 13.77 -12.69 -8.42
CA GLU A 50 12.52 -12.14 -7.92
C GLU A 50 11.52 -11.88 -9.07
N LEU A 51 11.98 -11.32 -10.19
CA LEU A 51 11.15 -11.12 -11.37
C LEU A 51 10.64 -12.44 -11.96
N GLN A 52 11.47 -13.49 -11.98
CA GLN A 52 11.04 -14.83 -12.39
C GLN A 52 9.99 -15.40 -11.44
N HIS A 53 10.16 -15.22 -10.14
CA HIS A 53 9.20 -15.64 -9.14
C HIS A 53 7.86 -14.92 -9.31
N ILE A 54 7.88 -13.60 -9.45
CA ILE A 54 6.68 -12.77 -9.69
C ILE A 54 5.96 -13.21 -10.98
N ALA A 55 6.71 -13.43 -12.07
CA ALA A 55 6.14 -13.86 -13.36
C ALA A 55 5.53 -15.27 -13.30
N GLY A 56 6.11 -16.16 -12.48
CA GLY A 56 5.62 -17.53 -12.30
C GLY A 56 4.51 -17.69 -11.27
N THR A 57 4.27 -16.66 -10.45
CA THR A 57 3.23 -16.73 -9.41
C THR A 57 1.94 -16.10 -9.94
N PRO A 58 0.86 -16.89 -10.10
CA PRO A 58 -0.42 -16.34 -10.52
C PRO A 58 -0.93 -15.37 -9.46
N SER A 59 -1.14 -14.10 -9.81
CA SER A 59 -1.78 -13.14 -8.91
C SER A 59 -3.19 -13.61 -8.57
N MET A 60 -3.53 -13.69 -7.31
CA MET A 60 -4.90 -14.01 -6.87
C MET A 60 -5.90 -12.96 -7.37
N ALA A 61 -5.45 -11.71 -7.55
CA ALA A 61 -6.27 -10.64 -8.13
C ALA A 61 -6.53 -10.82 -9.64
N ALA A 62 -5.58 -11.44 -10.39
CA ALA A 62 -5.72 -11.66 -11.83
C ALA A 62 -6.68 -12.80 -12.20
N HIS A 63 -6.97 -13.72 -11.27
CA HIS A 63 -7.79 -14.90 -11.53
C HIS A 63 -9.28 -14.68 -11.32
N GLY A 64 -9.74 -13.42 -11.14
CA GLY A 64 -11.19 -13.16 -11.00
C GLY A 64 -11.84 -13.95 -9.85
N ARG A 65 -11.02 -14.47 -8.91
CA ARG A 65 -11.57 -15.04 -7.69
C ARG A 65 -12.32 -13.93 -6.99
N THR A 66 -13.61 -14.05 -7.00
CA THR A 66 -14.48 -13.14 -6.29
C THR A 66 -14.06 -13.13 -4.82
N ALA A 67 -14.14 -11.97 -4.17
CA ALA A 67 -13.87 -11.84 -2.73
C ALA A 67 -14.65 -12.87 -1.87
N GLN A 68 -15.60 -13.58 -2.47
CA GLN A 68 -16.41 -14.63 -1.88
C GLN A 68 -15.71 -16.00 -1.79
N GLU A 69 -14.65 -16.26 -2.59
CA GLU A 69 -13.89 -17.52 -2.53
C GLU A 69 -12.70 -17.46 -1.59
N ILE A 70 -12.42 -16.27 -1.05
CA ILE A 70 -11.37 -16.10 -0.05
C ILE A 70 -11.95 -16.55 1.28
N ASP A 71 -11.26 -17.50 1.90
CA ASP A 71 -11.62 -18.02 3.21
C ASP A 71 -11.84 -16.86 4.20
N ASN A 72 -13.12 -16.56 4.46
CA ASN A 72 -13.53 -15.51 5.38
C ASN A 72 -12.94 -15.72 6.78
N GLU A 73 -12.63 -16.96 7.14
CA GLU A 73 -12.00 -17.28 8.42
C GLU A 73 -10.53 -16.80 8.45
N LEU A 74 -9.77 -17.02 7.37
CA LEU A 74 -8.39 -16.52 7.28
C LEU A 74 -8.36 -15.00 7.31
N MET A 75 -9.23 -14.32 6.59
CA MET A 75 -9.32 -12.86 6.62
C MET A 75 -9.69 -12.33 8.01
N ARG A 76 -10.59 -12.99 8.71
CA ARG A 76 -10.94 -12.65 10.09
C ARG A 76 -9.72 -12.75 11.02
N LYS A 77 -8.91 -13.81 10.87
CA LYS A 77 -7.65 -13.97 11.62
C LYS A 77 -6.70 -12.81 11.34
N VAL A 78 -6.53 -12.43 10.07
CA VAL A 78 -5.70 -11.29 9.68
C VAL A 78 -6.16 -9.99 10.33
N TYR A 79 -7.46 -9.69 10.30
CA TYR A 79 -8.00 -8.48 10.96
C TYR A 79 -7.72 -8.45 12.45
N LEU A 80 -7.82 -9.60 13.13
CA LEU A 80 -7.54 -9.70 14.55
C LEU A 80 -6.04 -9.47 14.86
N ILE A 81 -5.15 -10.05 14.05
CA ILE A 81 -3.70 -9.88 14.19
C ILE A 81 -3.32 -8.41 13.98
N LEU A 82 -3.79 -7.81 12.89
CA LEU A 82 -3.53 -6.41 12.56
C LEU A 82 -4.04 -5.47 13.65
N LYS A 83 -5.26 -5.68 14.15
CA LYS A 83 -5.86 -4.89 15.22
C LYS A 83 -5.04 -4.97 16.50
N LYS A 84 -4.54 -6.17 16.87
CA LYS A 84 -3.75 -6.38 18.08
C LYS A 84 -2.44 -5.59 18.09
N VAL A 85 -1.80 -5.45 16.91
CA VAL A 85 -0.47 -4.81 16.80
C VAL A 85 -0.57 -3.32 16.50
N SER A 86 -1.51 -2.91 15.64
CA SER A 86 -1.64 -1.51 15.19
C SER A 86 -2.67 -0.70 15.97
N ASN A 87 -3.52 -1.37 16.76
CA ASN A 87 -4.69 -0.80 17.43
C ASN A 87 -5.69 -0.12 16.45
N VAL A 88 -5.64 -0.48 15.16
CA VAL A 88 -6.52 0.04 14.11
C VAL A 88 -7.51 -1.05 13.70
N ASN A 89 -8.78 -0.65 13.52
CA ASN A 89 -9.80 -1.56 13.05
C ASN A 89 -9.86 -1.56 11.50
N PHE A 90 -9.34 -2.61 10.89
CA PHE A 90 -9.29 -2.78 9.44
C PHE A 90 -10.56 -3.39 8.82
N THR A 91 -11.58 -3.71 9.61
CA THR A 91 -12.82 -4.33 9.09
C THR A 91 -13.59 -3.42 8.13
N HIS A 92 -13.36 -2.11 8.19
CA HIS A 92 -13.96 -1.12 7.30
C HIS A 92 -13.14 -0.84 6.03
N TYR A 93 -11.95 -1.43 5.93
CA TYR A 93 -11.13 -1.30 4.73
C TYR A 93 -11.63 -2.24 3.63
N LYS A 94 -11.46 -1.84 2.37
CA LYS A 94 -11.77 -2.74 1.25
C LYS A 94 -10.91 -3.98 1.35
N GLN A 95 -11.54 -5.15 1.43
CA GLN A 95 -10.86 -6.43 1.53
C GLN A 95 -9.84 -6.63 0.40
N THR A 96 -10.19 -6.20 -0.82
CA THR A 96 -9.29 -6.27 -1.98
C THR A 96 -8.00 -5.49 -1.80
N THR A 97 -8.05 -4.34 -1.11
CA THR A 97 -6.84 -3.54 -0.81
C THR A 97 -5.92 -4.30 0.16
N ILE A 98 -6.48 -4.89 1.21
CA ILE A 98 -5.70 -5.66 2.18
C ILE A 98 -5.09 -6.89 1.51
N LEU A 99 -5.87 -7.61 0.70
CA LEU A 99 -5.40 -8.78 -0.03
C LEU A 99 -4.22 -8.47 -0.94
N ARG A 100 -4.29 -7.41 -1.73
CA ARG A 100 -3.18 -6.99 -2.60
C ARG A 100 -1.91 -6.67 -1.81
N ARG A 101 -2.04 -6.06 -0.63
CA ARG A 101 -0.89 -5.82 0.25
C ARG A 101 -0.34 -7.13 0.80
N MET A 102 -1.22 -8.05 1.19
CA MET A 102 -0.81 -9.37 1.65
C MET A 102 -0.12 -10.15 0.54
N GLU A 103 -0.69 -10.21 -0.68
CA GLU A 103 -0.07 -10.87 -1.84
C GLU A 103 1.35 -10.36 -2.08
N ARG A 104 1.52 -9.05 -2.05
CA ARG A 104 2.82 -8.43 -2.19
C ARG A 104 3.79 -8.85 -1.08
N ARG A 105 3.33 -8.88 0.18
CA ARG A 105 4.14 -9.34 1.31
C ARG A 105 4.46 -10.82 1.21
N MET A 106 3.49 -11.62 0.78
CA MET A 106 3.69 -13.05 0.50
C MET A 106 4.80 -13.28 -0.52
N MET A 107 4.84 -12.51 -1.61
CA MET A 107 5.93 -12.57 -2.58
C MET A 107 7.28 -12.26 -1.93
N LEU A 108 7.37 -11.16 -1.18
CA LEU A 108 8.62 -10.73 -0.53
C LEU A 108 9.08 -11.71 0.57
N THR A 109 8.16 -12.38 1.25
CA THR A 109 8.44 -13.37 2.30
C THR A 109 8.49 -14.81 1.79
N ARG A 110 8.35 -15.00 0.46
CA ARG A 110 8.37 -16.31 -0.21
C ARG A 110 7.32 -17.29 0.33
N LYS A 111 6.14 -16.78 0.69
CA LYS A 111 4.99 -17.59 1.08
C LYS A 111 4.05 -17.75 -0.11
N ASN A 112 3.77 -18.99 -0.50
CA ASN A 112 2.97 -19.27 -1.70
C ASN A 112 1.48 -19.43 -1.41
N LYS A 113 1.13 -19.70 -0.15
CA LYS A 113 -0.26 -19.87 0.28
C LYS A 113 -0.65 -18.85 1.33
N LEU A 114 -1.89 -18.37 1.25
CA LEU A 114 -2.43 -17.41 2.21
C LEU A 114 -2.38 -17.96 3.65
N SER A 115 -2.69 -19.25 3.84
CA SER A 115 -2.61 -19.90 5.16
C SER A 115 -1.19 -19.84 5.75
N GLU A 116 -0.17 -20.17 4.94
CA GLU A 116 1.23 -20.12 5.36
C GLU A 116 1.66 -18.69 5.76
N TYR A 117 1.13 -17.69 5.05
CA TYR A 117 1.40 -16.30 5.39
C TYR A 117 0.69 -15.86 6.66
N VAL A 118 -0.55 -16.29 6.86
CA VAL A 118 -1.28 -16.03 8.11
C VAL A 118 -0.56 -16.65 9.31
N ASP A 119 -0.09 -17.89 9.19
CA ASP A 119 0.70 -18.55 10.24
C ASP A 119 1.99 -17.77 10.50
N PHE A 120 2.69 -17.30 9.46
CA PHE A 120 3.86 -16.46 9.58
C PHE A 120 3.58 -15.13 10.29
N LEU A 121 2.42 -14.51 10.06
CA LEU A 121 2.01 -13.31 10.79
C LEU A 121 1.85 -13.55 12.30
N TYR A 122 1.40 -14.75 12.71
CA TYR A 122 1.34 -15.11 14.12
C TYR A 122 2.71 -15.21 14.77
N GLU A 123 3.70 -15.69 14.03
CA GLU A 123 5.07 -15.91 14.50
C GLU A 123 5.93 -14.64 14.44
N SER A 124 5.60 -13.68 13.58
CA SER A 124 6.40 -12.49 13.29
C SER A 124 5.65 -11.18 13.55
N PRO A 125 5.72 -10.62 14.76
CA PRO A 125 5.15 -9.30 15.06
C PRO A 125 5.72 -8.18 14.19
N GLU A 126 6.97 -8.32 13.71
CA GLU A 126 7.60 -7.35 12.81
C GLU A 126 6.92 -7.34 11.46
N GLU A 127 6.62 -8.50 10.88
CA GLU A 127 5.87 -8.61 9.64
C GLU A 127 4.48 -7.98 9.76
N VAL A 128 3.81 -8.20 10.89
CA VAL A 128 2.50 -7.57 11.16
C VAL A 128 2.61 -6.05 11.16
N ARG A 129 3.68 -5.48 11.74
CA ARG A 129 3.93 -4.02 11.72
C ARG A 129 4.15 -3.51 10.31
N ILE A 130 4.92 -4.24 9.50
CA ILE A 130 5.18 -3.88 8.10
C ILE A 130 3.88 -3.92 7.31
N LEU A 131 3.11 -5.00 7.39
CA LEU A 131 1.82 -5.13 6.71
C LEU A 131 0.84 -4.03 7.16
N SER A 132 0.75 -3.76 8.47
CA SER A 132 -0.10 -2.69 9.01
C SER A 132 0.26 -1.33 8.42
N LYS A 133 1.56 -1.00 8.36
CA LYS A 133 2.03 0.23 7.74
C LYS A 133 1.65 0.28 6.26
N GLU A 134 1.86 -0.79 5.51
CA GLU A 134 1.52 -0.84 4.09
C GLU A 134 0.02 -0.69 3.82
N VAL A 135 -0.83 -1.24 4.67
CA VAL A 135 -2.28 -1.05 4.57
C VAL A 135 -2.70 0.38 4.92
N LEU A 136 -2.02 0.98 5.91
CA LEU A 136 -2.28 2.37 6.36
C LEU A 136 -1.64 3.42 5.45
N ILE A 137 -0.57 3.10 4.72
CA ILE A 137 0.00 3.97 3.71
C ILE A 137 -0.96 3.99 2.51
N GLY A 138 -2.08 4.67 2.67
CA GLY A 138 -2.74 5.26 1.52
C GLY A 138 -1.81 6.37 1.01
N VAL A 139 -1.14 6.16 -0.12
CA VAL A 139 -0.57 7.28 -0.86
C VAL A 139 -1.76 8.07 -1.34
N THR A 140 -2.20 9.00 -0.50
CA THR A 140 -3.32 9.86 -0.81
C THR A 140 -2.82 11.30 -0.70
N SER A 141 -3.09 12.07 -1.71
CA SER A 141 -3.03 13.52 -1.61
C SER A 141 -4.25 13.98 -0.82
N PHE A 142 -4.09 14.95 0.08
CA PHE A 142 -5.23 15.56 0.76
C PHE A 142 -6.26 16.10 -0.26
N PHE A 143 -5.77 16.61 -1.39
CA PHE A 143 -6.57 17.04 -2.53
C PHE A 143 -6.51 15.99 -3.65
N ARG A 144 -7.08 14.80 -3.41
CA ARG A 144 -6.98 13.66 -4.32
C ARG A 144 -7.69 13.86 -5.66
N ASP A 145 -8.80 14.61 -5.64
CA ASP A 145 -9.61 14.90 -6.82
C ASP A 145 -9.52 16.40 -7.12
N PRO A 146 -8.49 16.87 -7.85
CA PRO A 146 -8.24 18.30 -8.09
C PRO A 146 -9.44 19.04 -8.67
N GLU A 147 -10.15 18.40 -9.62
CA GLU A 147 -11.33 18.96 -10.27
C GLU A 147 -12.48 19.19 -9.26
N PHE A 148 -12.67 18.27 -8.33
CA PHE A 148 -13.64 18.43 -7.25
C PHE A 148 -13.31 19.63 -6.36
N PHE A 149 -12.05 19.73 -5.93
CA PHE A 149 -11.61 20.85 -5.09
C PHE A 149 -11.62 22.18 -5.82
N GLN A 150 -11.34 22.18 -7.12
CA GLN A 150 -11.48 23.37 -7.95
C GLN A 150 -12.95 23.80 -8.02
N SER A 151 -13.87 22.87 -8.26
CA SER A 151 -15.30 23.15 -8.28
C SER A 151 -15.81 23.64 -6.93
N LEU A 152 -15.33 23.07 -5.83
CA LEU A 152 -15.64 23.53 -4.48
C LEU A 152 -15.18 24.97 -4.27
N LYS A 153 -13.95 25.31 -4.67
CA LYS A 153 -13.38 26.65 -4.57
C LYS A 153 -14.13 27.69 -5.39
N GLU A 154 -14.54 27.32 -6.61
CA GLU A 154 -15.14 28.27 -7.56
C GLU A 154 -16.66 28.44 -7.34
N LYS A 155 -17.34 27.40 -6.87
CA LYS A 155 -18.81 27.41 -6.76
C LYS A 155 -19.29 27.46 -5.32
N ALA A 156 -18.92 26.48 -4.50
CA ALA A 156 -19.49 26.31 -3.18
C ALA A 156 -18.95 27.31 -2.14
N LEU A 157 -17.62 27.51 -2.10
CA LEU A 157 -17.02 28.41 -1.12
C LEU A 157 -17.48 29.87 -1.25
N PRO A 158 -17.55 30.48 -2.45
CA PRO A 158 -18.08 31.84 -2.60
C PRO A 158 -19.54 31.95 -2.14
N GLU A 159 -20.36 30.97 -2.45
CA GLU A 159 -21.77 30.96 -2.04
C GLU A 159 -21.93 30.87 -0.52
N ILE A 160 -21.15 30.00 0.14
CA ILE A 160 -21.16 29.87 1.60
C ILE A 160 -20.69 31.17 2.26
N LEU A 161 -19.57 31.74 1.77
CA LEU A 161 -19.00 32.98 2.32
C LEU A 161 -19.91 34.18 2.13
N ASN A 162 -20.60 34.27 1.00
CA ASN A 162 -21.56 35.37 0.73
C ASN A 162 -22.81 35.27 1.59
N ARG A 163 -23.19 34.10 2.08
CA ARG A 163 -24.31 33.89 2.98
C ARG A 163 -23.95 34.07 4.45
N SER A 164 -22.66 34.02 4.79
CA SER A 164 -22.20 34.15 6.17
C SER A 164 -22.12 35.62 6.59
N THR A 165 -22.61 35.93 7.78
CA THR A 165 -22.44 37.25 8.40
C THR A 165 -21.09 37.28 9.15
N PRO A 166 -20.48 38.47 9.36
CA PRO A 166 -19.21 38.59 10.09
C PRO A 166 -19.19 37.97 11.48
N ASP A 167 -20.36 37.85 12.11
CA ASP A 167 -20.51 37.36 13.48
C ASP A 167 -20.90 35.88 13.55
N GLU A 168 -21.15 35.21 12.42
CA GLU A 168 -21.48 33.79 12.39
C GLU A 168 -20.26 32.94 11.92
N PRO A 169 -19.79 32.01 12.76
CA PRO A 169 -18.68 31.14 12.34
C PRO A 169 -19.15 30.16 11.24
N VAL A 170 -18.40 30.14 10.14
CA VAL A 170 -18.57 29.10 9.09
C VAL A 170 -18.13 27.77 9.66
N ARG A 171 -19.04 26.82 9.76
CA ARG A 171 -18.73 25.44 10.14
C ARG A 171 -18.48 24.61 8.88
N VAL A 172 -17.29 23.96 8.85
CA VAL A 172 -16.85 23.09 7.75
C VAL A 172 -16.81 21.66 8.24
#